data_13900f1dbeb1be5fc5eec1540a4e6b49
#
_entry.id   13900f1dbeb1be5fc5eec1540a4e6b49
#
_cell.length_a   1.000
_cell.length_b   1.000
_cell.length_c   1.000
_cell.angle_alpha   90.00
_cell.angle_beta   90.00
_cell.angle_gamma   90.00
#
_symmetry.space_group_name_H-M   'P 1'
#
loop_
_entity.id
_entity.type
_entity.pdbx_description
1 polymer ?
#
loop_
_entity_poly.entity_id
_entity_poly.type
_entity_poly.pdbx_seq_one_letter_code
_entity_poly.pdbx_strand_id
1 'polypeptide(L)'
;MSGQSAPRRTVLKGAVLAGAAGLGVAACSTESKLGHAKPLPSTPVDLGAADEVPVGGAKLYREQRILVSCQAEGKYKAFSAQCTHAGCVLDKIDKGEGNCPCHGSRFDVTTGEALQGPATVPLPAIPVRVEGGKLITGAAGAATSDPDA
;
A
#
# COMPACT_ATOMS: atom_id res chain seq x y z
N MET A 1 -14.52 3.32 -73.05
CA MET A 1 -15.28 4.58 -72.98
C MET A 1 -15.17 5.03 -71.54
N SER A 2 -14.15 5.78 -71.25
CA SER A 2 -14.13 7.25 -71.16
C SER A 2 -14.82 7.74 -69.92
N GLY A 3 -14.08 8.37 -69.08
CA GLY A 3 -14.55 9.35 -68.14
C GLY A 3 -13.66 9.59 -66.96
N GLN A 4 -12.52 10.28 -67.19
CA GLN A 4 -11.70 10.90 -66.16
C GLN A 4 -12.44 12.08 -65.54
N SER A 5 -12.20 12.36 -64.28
CA SER A 5 -12.10 13.75 -63.81
C SER A 5 -11.34 13.83 -62.51
N ALA A 6 -10.21 14.48 -62.62
CA ALA A 6 -9.30 14.88 -61.53
C ALA A 6 -9.71 16.23 -60.89
N PRO A 7 -8.84 16.85 -60.13
CA PRO A 7 -9.08 17.24 -58.74
C PRO A 7 -9.29 18.76 -58.62
N ARG A 8 -9.80 19.22 -57.53
CA ARG A 8 -9.71 20.65 -57.18
C ARG A 8 -9.08 20.83 -55.82
N ARG A 9 -7.80 21.12 -55.88
CA ARG A 9 -7.06 21.81 -54.81
C ARG A 9 -7.65 23.21 -54.63
N THR A 10 -8.12 23.53 -53.46
CA THR A 10 -8.37 24.89 -53.05
C THR A 10 -7.39 25.22 -51.96
N VAL A 11 -6.38 25.98 -52.33
CA VAL A 11 -5.45 26.63 -51.42
C VAL A 11 -6.13 27.92 -50.91
N LEU A 12 -6.40 28.00 -49.65
CA LEU A 12 -6.73 29.27 -49.00
C LEU A 12 -5.52 29.69 -48.14
N LYS A 13 -4.79 30.66 -48.71
CA LYS A 13 -3.88 31.51 -47.96
C LYS A 13 -4.71 32.54 -47.20
N GLY A 14 -4.44 32.78 -45.96
CA GLY A 14 -4.93 33.98 -45.32
C GLY A 14 -4.82 34.00 -43.81
N ALA A 15 -3.86 34.79 -43.35
CA ALA A 15 -3.85 35.64 -42.19
C ALA A 15 -3.49 35.04 -40.81
N VAL A 16 -2.31 35.43 -40.43
CA VAL A 16 -1.75 35.52 -39.09
C VAL A 16 -2.53 36.53 -38.27
N LEU A 17 -3.03 36.09 -37.12
CA LEU A 17 -3.28 36.99 -36.00
C LEU A 17 -2.79 36.32 -34.72
N ALA A 18 -1.81 36.95 -34.11
CA ALA A 18 -1.28 36.63 -32.81
C ALA A 18 -2.35 36.80 -31.73
N GLY A 19 -2.69 35.73 -31.04
CA GLY A 19 -3.48 35.75 -29.85
C GLY A 19 -2.88 34.75 -28.85
N ALA A 20 -2.10 35.27 -27.91
CA ALA A 20 -1.65 34.52 -26.75
C ALA A 20 -2.86 34.20 -25.85
N ALA A 21 -3.38 33.00 -25.97
CA ALA A 21 -4.31 32.44 -25.01
C ALA A 21 -3.70 31.14 -24.48
N GLY A 22 -3.26 31.18 -23.24
CA GLY A 22 -2.75 30.03 -22.52
C GLY A 22 -3.80 28.94 -22.47
N LEU A 23 -3.59 27.88 -23.24
CA LEU A 23 -4.31 26.62 -23.07
C LEU A 23 -3.70 25.90 -21.88
N GLY A 24 -4.31 26.09 -20.71
CA GLY A 24 -4.09 25.22 -19.57
C GLY A 24 -4.46 23.81 -19.99
N VAL A 25 -3.46 22.96 -20.22
CA VAL A 25 -3.66 21.52 -20.30
C VAL A 25 -4.07 21.11 -18.90
N ALA A 26 -5.39 20.99 -18.68
CA ALA A 26 -5.91 20.26 -17.55
C ALA A 26 -5.46 18.80 -17.76
N ALA A 27 -4.33 18.45 -17.18
CA ALA A 27 -3.96 17.07 -17.02
C ALA A 27 -5.04 16.46 -16.10
N CYS A 28 -6.02 15.78 -16.70
CA CYS A 28 -6.86 14.85 -15.98
C CYS A 28 -5.94 13.72 -15.52
N SER A 29 -5.32 13.87 -14.37
CA SER A 29 -4.81 12.77 -13.60
C SER A 29 -6.03 11.91 -13.25
N THR A 30 -6.21 10.82 -13.98
CA THR A 30 -7.03 9.70 -13.54
C THR A 30 -6.34 9.12 -12.32
N GLU A 31 -6.50 9.79 -11.18
CA GLU A 31 -6.22 9.18 -9.90
C GLU A 31 -7.17 8.03 -9.75
N SER A 32 -6.64 6.85 -10.05
CA SER A 32 -7.29 5.59 -9.72
C SER A 32 -7.64 5.66 -8.24
N LYS A 33 -8.93 5.68 -7.92
CA LYS A 33 -9.45 5.52 -6.56
C LYS A 33 -9.27 4.08 -6.07
N LEU A 34 -8.09 3.51 -6.29
CA LEU A 34 -7.59 2.39 -5.54
C LEU A 34 -7.26 2.95 -4.18
N GLY A 35 -7.96 2.48 -3.15
CA GLY A 35 -7.92 3.04 -1.81
C GLY A 35 -6.49 3.41 -1.41
N HIS A 36 -6.29 4.68 -1.12
CA HIS A 36 -4.99 5.18 -0.71
C HIS A 36 -4.67 4.54 0.64
N ALA A 37 -3.77 3.56 0.63
CA ALA A 37 -3.19 3.06 1.86
C ALA A 37 -2.65 4.27 2.62
N LYS A 38 -3.16 4.47 3.84
CA LYS A 38 -2.66 5.57 4.68
C LYS A 38 -1.16 5.40 4.82
N PRO A 39 -0.37 6.47 4.71
CA PRO A 39 1.08 6.38 4.89
C PRO A 39 1.43 5.63 6.17
N LEU A 40 2.49 4.85 6.11
CA LEU A 40 3.02 4.18 7.30
C LEU A 40 3.34 5.23 8.37
N PRO A 41 3.22 4.89 9.68
CA PRO A 41 3.55 5.82 10.74
C PRO A 41 4.98 6.33 10.59
N SER A 42 5.13 7.63 10.40
CA SER A 42 6.44 8.30 10.37
C SER A 42 6.97 8.65 11.76
N THR A 43 6.11 8.58 12.77
CA THR A 43 6.44 8.79 14.17
C THR A 43 6.39 7.48 14.94
N PRO A 44 7.23 7.29 15.99
CA PRO A 44 7.16 6.10 16.82
C PRO A 44 5.78 5.93 17.46
N VAL A 45 5.25 4.70 17.40
CA VAL A 45 3.98 4.33 18.01
C VAL A 45 4.23 3.27 19.06
N ASP A 46 3.85 3.54 20.30
CA ASP A 46 3.86 2.59 21.42
C ASP A 46 2.64 1.68 21.29
N LEU A 47 2.86 0.38 21.10
CA LEU A 47 1.80 -0.63 20.97
C LEU A 47 1.49 -1.34 22.28
N GLY A 48 2.21 -1.04 23.36
CA GLY A 48 2.06 -1.68 24.66
C GLY A 48 3.07 -2.81 24.89
N ALA A 49 2.77 -3.66 25.86
CA ALA A 49 3.68 -4.70 26.31
C ALA A 49 3.99 -5.74 25.22
N ALA A 50 5.27 -6.10 25.11
CA ALA A 50 5.74 -7.02 24.07
C ALA A 50 5.23 -8.46 24.26
N ASP A 51 5.00 -8.87 25.50
CA ASP A 51 4.48 -10.17 25.90
C ASP A 51 2.99 -10.38 25.54
N GLU A 52 2.28 -9.31 25.18
CA GLU A 52 0.92 -9.43 24.65
C GLU A 52 0.85 -10.09 23.26
N VAL A 53 1.98 -10.20 22.55
CA VAL A 53 2.08 -10.93 21.29
C VAL A 53 2.68 -12.31 21.59
N PRO A 54 1.89 -13.39 21.53
CA PRO A 54 2.37 -14.73 21.89
C PRO A 54 3.44 -15.22 20.92
N VAL A 55 4.44 -15.94 21.45
CA VAL A 55 5.46 -16.59 20.63
C VAL A 55 4.81 -17.59 19.67
N GLY A 56 5.18 -17.56 18.41
CA GLY A 56 4.55 -18.35 17.34
C GLY A 56 3.19 -17.82 16.89
N GLY A 57 2.76 -16.65 17.42
CA GLY A 57 1.48 -16.03 17.10
C GLY A 57 1.61 -14.61 16.57
N ALA A 58 0.47 -13.93 16.51
CA ALA A 58 0.40 -12.54 16.07
C ALA A 58 -0.77 -11.81 16.74
N LYS A 59 -0.70 -10.48 16.75
CA LYS A 59 -1.73 -9.60 17.28
C LYS A 59 -2.05 -8.45 16.33
N LEU A 60 -3.33 -8.12 16.21
CA LEU A 60 -3.82 -6.97 15.45
C LEU A 60 -4.03 -5.78 16.39
N TYR A 61 -3.33 -4.68 16.10
CA TYR A 61 -3.53 -3.37 16.70
C TYR A 61 -4.36 -2.53 15.71
N ARG A 62 -5.68 -2.74 15.75
CA ARG A 62 -6.59 -2.22 14.71
C ARG A 62 -6.67 -0.71 14.65
N GLU A 63 -6.60 -0.04 15.81
CA GLU A 63 -6.62 1.44 15.89
C GLU A 63 -5.37 2.03 15.24
N GLN A 64 -4.21 1.41 15.49
CA GLN A 64 -2.93 1.80 14.90
C GLN A 64 -2.76 1.26 13.47
N ARG A 65 -3.61 0.32 13.06
CA ARG A 65 -3.56 -0.40 11.77
C ARG A 65 -2.24 -1.14 11.57
N ILE A 66 -1.82 -1.83 12.61
CA ILE A 66 -0.57 -2.59 12.65
C ILE A 66 -0.87 -4.03 13.01
N LEU A 67 -0.24 -4.96 12.31
CA LEU A 67 -0.15 -6.38 12.60
C LEU A 67 1.25 -6.65 13.14
N VAL A 68 1.39 -7.29 14.29
CA VAL A 68 2.68 -7.73 14.82
C VAL A 68 2.65 -9.24 15.00
N SER A 69 3.69 -9.92 14.54
CA SER A 69 3.95 -11.35 14.80
C SER A 69 5.21 -11.54 15.63
N CYS A 70 5.21 -12.58 16.45
CA CYS A 70 6.35 -13.00 17.25
C CYS A 70 6.77 -14.40 16.82
N GLN A 71 7.87 -14.53 16.10
CA GLN A 71 8.33 -15.82 15.58
C GLN A 71 9.12 -16.62 16.64
N ALA A 72 9.83 -15.95 17.50
CA ALA A 72 10.55 -16.48 18.64
C ALA A 72 10.62 -15.39 19.71
N GLU A 73 11.01 -15.76 20.93
CA GLU A 73 11.17 -14.78 22.01
C GLU A 73 12.09 -13.62 21.59
N GLY A 74 11.59 -12.39 21.71
CA GLY A 74 12.28 -11.18 21.30
C GLY A 74 12.36 -10.94 19.79
N LYS A 75 11.85 -11.83 18.94
CA LYS A 75 11.87 -11.69 17.49
C LYS A 75 10.48 -11.29 16.95
N TYR A 76 10.30 -10.02 16.77
CA TYR A 76 9.05 -9.45 16.28
C TYR A 76 9.17 -8.97 14.83
N LYS A 77 8.09 -9.14 14.06
CA LYS A 77 7.89 -8.48 12.76
C LYS A 77 6.58 -7.70 12.81
N ALA A 78 6.57 -6.55 12.19
CA ALA A 78 5.36 -5.74 12.09
C ALA A 78 5.06 -5.40 10.63
N PHE A 79 3.78 -5.35 10.32
CA PHE A 79 3.25 -5.03 9.01
C PHE A 79 2.09 -4.04 9.13
N SER A 80 1.85 -3.30 8.07
CA SER A 80 0.59 -2.57 7.95
C SER A 80 -0.59 -3.55 7.96
N ALA A 81 -1.57 -3.33 8.83
CA ALA A 81 -2.80 -4.12 8.82
C ALA A 81 -3.83 -3.58 7.82
N GLN A 82 -3.41 -2.79 6.84
CA GLN A 82 -4.26 -2.31 5.75
C GLN A 82 -4.12 -3.24 4.55
N CYS A 83 -5.24 -3.85 4.15
CA CYS A 83 -5.32 -4.71 2.97
C CYS A 83 -4.86 -3.96 1.71
N THR A 84 -3.90 -4.53 0.99
CA THR A 84 -3.30 -3.94 -0.20
C THR A 84 -4.22 -3.91 -1.43
N HIS A 85 -5.39 -4.59 -1.36
CA HIS A 85 -6.40 -4.50 -2.42
C HIS A 85 -7.12 -3.14 -2.41
N ALA A 86 -7.68 -2.72 -1.27
CA ALA A 86 -8.52 -1.52 -1.17
C ALA A 86 -8.42 -0.78 0.17
N GLY A 87 -7.39 -1.03 0.97
CA GLY A 87 -7.11 -0.27 2.19
C GLY A 87 -7.98 -0.61 3.41
N CYS A 88 -8.83 -1.63 3.34
CA CYS A 88 -9.59 -2.08 4.50
C CYS A 88 -8.66 -2.60 5.60
N VAL A 89 -9.00 -2.33 6.85
CA VAL A 89 -8.23 -2.86 7.98
C VAL A 89 -8.58 -4.33 8.20
N LEU A 90 -7.57 -5.18 8.37
CA LEU A 90 -7.74 -6.59 8.74
C LEU A 90 -8.54 -6.68 10.05
N ASP A 91 -9.44 -7.65 10.16
CA ASP A 91 -10.37 -7.75 11.30
C ASP A 91 -10.00 -8.86 12.28
N LYS A 92 -9.37 -9.92 11.82
CA LYS A 92 -9.01 -11.08 12.64
C LYS A 92 -7.76 -11.80 12.14
N ILE A 93 -7.18 -12.57 13.05
CA ILE A 93 -6.15 -13.56 12.73
C ILE A 93 -6.77 -14.94 12.95
N ASP A 94 -6.63 -15.81 11.97
CA ASP A 94 -7.04 -17.20 12.04
C ASP A 94 -5.98 -18.09 11.40
N LYS A 95 -5.49 -19.10 12.12
CA LYS A 95 -4.49 -20.08 11.65
C LYS A 95 -3.22 -19.45 11.02
N GLY A 96 -2.74 -18.33 11.57
CA GLY A 96 -1.57 -17.64 11.07
C GLY A 96 -1.84 -16.74 9.87
N GLU A 97 -3.10 -16.52 9.53
CA GLU A 97 -3.53 -15.65 8.45
C GLU A 97 -4.27 -14.42 8.97
N GLY A 98 -3.89 -13.23 8.50
CA GLY A 98 -4.62 -11.99 8.71
C GLY A 98 -5.72 -11.84 7.65
N ASN A 99 -6.98 -11.70 8.07
CA ASN A 99 -8.13 -11.70 7.18
C ASN A 99 -8.65 -10.29 6.91
N CYS A 100 -8.96 -10.00 5.65
CA CYS A 100 -9.60 -8.77 5.23
C CYS A 100 -11.13 -8.97 5.10
N PRO A 101 -11.95 -8.22 5.85
CA PRO A 101 -13.39 -8.42 5.87
C PRO A 101 -14.11 -7.92 4.61
N CYS A 102 -13.46 -7.04 3.82
CA CYS A 102 -14.12 -6.39 2.69
C CYS A 102 -14.30 -7.33 1.50
N HIS A 103 -13.24 -8.04 1.10
CA HIS A 103 -13.27 -8.89 -0.10
C HIS A 103 -12.57 -10.24 0.12
N GLY A 104 -12.27 -10.60 1.37
CA GLY A 104 -11.75 -11.93 1.71
C GLY A 104 -10.27 -12.17 1.41
N SER A 105 -9.46 -11.14 1.13
CA SER A 105 -8.02 -11.31 1.03
C SER A 105 -7.43 -11.84 2.33
N ARG A 106 -6.43 -12.72 2.23
CA ARG A 106 -5.71 -13.28 3.38
C ARG A 106 -4.23 -13.09 3.22
N PHE A 107 -3.55 -12.83 4.33
CA PHE A 107 -2.13 -12.55 4.39
C PHE A 107 -1.46 -13.40 5.46
N ASP A 108 -0.29 -13.93 5.18
CA ASP A 108 0.55 -14.58 6.17
C ASP A 108 1.02 -13.57 7.22
N VAL A 109 0.82 -13.88 8.50
CA VAL A 109 1.16 -12.95 9.59
C VAL A 109 2.66 -12.86 9.85
N THR A 110 3.47 -13.78 9.33
CA THR A 110 4.92 -13.84 9.57
C THR A 110 5.75 -13.25 8.45
N THR A 111 5.22 -13.29 7.22
CA THR A 111 5.89 -12.78 6.02
C THR A 111 5.20 -11.56 5.41
N GLY A 112 3.92 -11.36 5.71
CA GLY A 112 3.09 -10.33 5.10
C GLY A 112 2.58 -10.70 3.71
N GLU A 113 2.95 -11.86 3.15
CA GLU A 113 2.56 -12.28 1.81
C GLU A 113 1.05 -12.44 1.64
N ALA A 114 0.55 -12.09 0.46
CA ALA A 114 -0.85 -12.30 0.10
C ALA A 114 -1.06 -13.78 -0.27
N LEU A 115 -1.77 -14.51 0.58
CA LEU A 115 -2.08 -15.94 0.39
C LEU A 115 -3.35 -16.15 -0.40
N GLN A 116 -4.29 -15.21 -0.31
CA GLN A 116 -5.56 -15.25 -1.04
C GLN A 116 -5.94 -13.85 -1.51
N GLY A 117 -6.33 -13.79 -2.80
CA GLY A 117 -6.82 -12.56 -3.42
C GLY A 117 -8.17 -12.06 -2.87
N PRO A 118 -8.59 -10.90 -3.37
CA PRO A 118 -8.08 -10.18 -4.53
C PRO A 118 -6.78 -9.38 -4.34
N ALA A 119 -6.24 -9.24 -3.14
CA ALA A 119 -4.91 -8.64 -2.94
C ALA A 119 -3.82 -9.51 -3.60
N THR A 120 -2.87 -8.87 -4.28
CA THR A 120 -1.74 -9.52 -4.97
C THR A 120 -0.38 -9.00 -4.50
N VAL A 121 -0.38 -8.02 -3.62
CA VAL A 121 0.83 -7.38 -3.08
C VAL A 121 0.89 -7.66 -1.58
N PRO A 122 2.07 -7.99 -1.03
CA PRO A 122 2.21 -8.24 0.40
C PRO A 122 1.90 -7.00 1.25
N LEU A 123 1.61 -7.23 2.51
CA LEU A 123 1.47 -6.15 3.49
C LEU A 123 2.82 -5.42 3.64
N PRO A 124 2.85 -4.08 3.60
CA PRO A 124 4.07 -3.32 3.83
C PRO A 124 4.65 -3.60 5.22
N ALA A 125 5.94 -3.91 5.28
CA ALA A 125 6.66 -4.08 6.53
C ALA A 125 6.82 -2.74 7.26
N ILE A 126 6.76 -2.78 8.58
CA ILE A 126 6.95 -1.63 9.46
C ILE A 126 8.10 -1.95 10.41
N PRO A 127 9.07 -1.03 10.61
CA PRO A 127 10.09 -1.22 11.64
C PRO A 127 9.45 -1.44 13.02
N VAL A 128 9.93 -2.44 13.75
CA VAL A 128 9.49 -2.74 15.11
C VAL A 128 10.70 -3.05 16.00
N ARG A 129 10.65 -2.63 17.23
CA ARG A 129 11.69 -2.88 18.26
C ARG A 129 11.05 -3.00 19.63
N VAL A 130 11.78 -3.62 20.55
CA VAL A 130 11.39 -3.68 21.96
C VAL A 130 12.18 -2.63 22.73
N GLU A 131 11.49 -1.75 23.43
CA GLU A 131 12.07 -0.75 24.33
C GLU A 131 11.39 -0.85 25.70
N GLY A 132 12.16 -1.12 26.73
CA GLY A 132 11.61 -1.20 28.10
C GLY A 132 10.47 -2.22 28.26
N GLY A 133 10.50 -3.33 27.49
CA GLY A 133 9.46 -4.35 27.51
C GLY A 133 8.22 -4.00 26.68
N LYS A 134 8.26 -2.91 25.91
CA LYS A 134 7.17 -2.46 25.03
C LYS A 134 7.54 -2.57 23.57
N LEU A 135 6.56 -2.81 22.73
CA LEU A 135 6.70 -2.78 21.28
C LEU A 135 6.56 -1.35 20.76
N ILE A 136 7.60 -0.86 20.10
CA ILE A 136 7.62 0.44 19.46
C ILE A 136 7.74 0.23 17.94
N THR A 137 6.82 0.82 17.18
CA THR A 137 6.81 0.75 15.71
C THR A 137 6.91 2.13 15.09
N GLY A 138 7.33 2.21 13.82
CA GLY A 138 7.47 3.47 13.09
C GLY A 138 8.87 4.06 13.17
N ALA A 139 9.11 5.15 12.43
CA ALA A 139 10.42 5.71 12.22
C ALA A 139 11.10 6.20 13.51
N ALA A 140 12.11 5.51 13.89
CA ALA A 140 13.37 6.02 14.39
C ALA A 140 14.43 4.94 14.14
N GLY A 141 15.14 5.11 13.05
CA GLY A 141 16.45 4.53 12.80
C GLY A 141 16.57 3.02 12.79
N ALA A 142 16.96 2.54 11.64
CA ALA A 142 17.46 1.21 11.34
C ALA A 142 16.42 0.10 11.17
N ALA A 143 16.27 -0.25 9.91
CA ALA A 143 15.96 -1.61 9.53
C ALA A 143 16.65 -2.59 10.49
N THR A 144 15.90 -3.47 11.13
CA THR A 144 16.47 -4.75 11.49
C THR A 144 16.85 -5.40 10.17
N SER A 145 18.11 -5.28 9.80
CA SER A 145 18.71 -6.08 8.77
C SER A 145 18.42 -7.54 9.14
N ASP A 146 17.61 -8.16 8.32
CA ASP A 146 17.50 -9.60 8.29
C ASP A 146 18.90 -10.12 7.91
N PRO A 147 19.60 -10.92 8.73
CA PRO A 147 20.89 -11.47 8.34
C PRO A 147 20.76 -12.72 7.47
N ASP A 148 19.53 -13.09 7.06
CA ASP A 148 19.28 -14.24 6.18
C ASP A 148 18.22 -13.88 5.13
N ALA A 149 18.67 -13.25 4.06
CA ALA A 149 17.97 -13.20 2.77
C ALA A 149 18.91 -13.67 1.68
#